data_6b2de5db970a9b2b6d88b90216cd57c3
#
_entry.id   6b2de5db970a9b2b6d88b90216cd57c3
#
_cell.length_a   1.000
_cell.length_b   1.000
_cell.length_c   1.000
_cell.angle_alpha   90.00
_cell.angle_beta   90.00
_cell.angle_gamma   90.00
#
_symmetry.space_group_name_H-M   'P 1'
#
loop_
_entity.id
_entity.type
_entity.pdbx_description
1 polymer ?
#
loop_
_entity_poly.entity_id
_entity_poly.type
_entity_poly.pdbx_seq_one_letter_code
_entity_poly.pdbx_strand_id
1 'polypeptide(L)'
;MRKNIAIVLAGGIGSRLGLSTPKQFFKVAGKMVVEHTIDAFESNPHIDEIAIVSNPFYIADFESIIIKNGWKKVKKILKGGQERFHSSLSAIKAYEGSDVNLIFHDAVRPLVSQRILNDVIKALETYAAIDVLSLIHISEPTRRVV
;
A
#
# COMPACT_ATOMS: atom_id res chain seq x y z
N MET A 1 -4.96 -1.19 -21.54
CA MET A 1 -5.03 -0.43 -20.28
C MET A 1 -4.00 -0.94 -19.29
N ARG A 2 -3.38 -0.04 -18.57
CA ARG A 2 -2.44 -0.44 -17.52
C ARG A 2 -3.18 -0.98 -16.33
N LYS A 3 -2.64 -1.99 -15.70
CA LYS A 3 -3.16 -2.48 -14.42
C LYS A 3 -2.78 -1.51 -13.32
N ASN A 4 -3.66 -1.37 -12.34
CA ASN A 4 -3.43 -0.55 -11.16
C ASN A 4 -3.04 -1.46 -10.00
N ILE A 5 -1.82 -1.29 -9.52
CA ILE A 5 -1.26 -2.10 -8.45
C ILE A 5 -1.14 -1.24 -7.20
N ALA A 6 -1.80 -1.63 -6.14
CA ALA A 6 -1.65 -0.96 -4.85
C ALA A 6 -0.45 -1.56 -4.11
N ILE A 7 0.46 -0.70 -3.70
CA ILE A 7 1.65 -1.08 -2.94
C ILE A 7 1.43 -0.62 -1.50
N VAL A 8 1.18 -1.56 -0.61
CA VAL A 8 0.96 -1.28 0.81
C VAL A 8 2.29 -1.38 1.53
N LEU A 9 2.78 -0.23 1.99
CA LEU A 9 4.10 -0.14 2.63
C LEU A 9 3.98 -0.45 4.13
N ALA A 10 4.50 -1.58 4.51
CA ALA A 10 4.48 -2.10 5.87
C ALA A 10 5.88 -2.47 6.36
N GLY A 11 6.91 -1.80 5.83
CA GLY A 11 8.30 -2.12 6.14
C GLY A 11 8.81 -1.62 7.49
N GLY A 12 8.09 -0.69 8.12
CA GLY A 12 8.51 -0.12 9.40
C GLY A 12 8.41 -1.11 10.55
N ILE A 13 9.30 -0.99 11.51
CA ILE A 13 9.35 -1.89 12.66
C ILE A 13 8.65 -1.32 13.90
N GLY A 14 8.17 -0.07 13.83
CA GLY A 14 7.49 0.55 14.98
C GLY A 14 8.39 0.83 16.18
N SER A 15 9.68 0.73 16.02
CA SER A 15 10.65 0.88 17.10
C SER A 15 10.64 2.24 17.77
N ARG A 16 10.16 3.26 17.07
CA ARG A 16 10.13 4.64 17.58
C ARG A 16 9.29 4.79 18.85
N LEU A 17 8.33 3.91 19.05
CA LEU A 17 7.43 3.97 20.20
C LEU A 17 7.81 2.97 21.30
N GLY A 18 8.90 2.23 21.10
CA GLY A 18 9.29 1.20 22.06
C GLY A 18 8.28 0.07 22.20
N LEU A 19 7.40 -0.08 21.22
CA LEU A 19 6.34 -1.09 21.26
C LEU A 19 6.87 -2.40 20.72
N SER A 20 6.48 -3.49 21.34
CA SER A 20 6.85 -4.83 20.88
C SER A 20 6.09 -5.23 19.62
N THR A 21 4.92 -4.64 19.39
CA THR A 21 4.08 -4.91 18.23
C THR A 21 4.00 -3.68 17.35
N PRO A 22 4.29 -3.80 16.03
CA PRO A 22 4.14 -2.68 15.11
C PRO A 22 2.70 -2.15 15.07
N LYS A 23 2.55 -0.84 14.87
CA LYS A 23 1.24 -0.18 14.82
C LYS A 23 0.28 -0.82 13.82
N GLN A 24 0.80 -1.31 12.71
CA GLN A 24 -0.02 -1.90 11.65
C GLN A 24 -0.82 -3.11 12.13
N PHE A 25 -0.37 -3.78 13.19
CA PHE A 25 -1.05 -4.95 13.76
C PHE A 25 -1.97 -4.60 14.94
N PHE A 26 -2.03 -3.33 15.34
CA PHE A 26 -2.96 -2.92 16.38
C PHE A 26 -4.39 -3.01 15.85
N LYS A 27 -5.30 -3.44 16.73
CA LYS A 27 -6.71 -3.57 16.36
C LYS A 27 -7.48 -2.29 16.60
N VAL A 28 -8.28 -1.92 15.62
CA VAL A 28 -9.21 -0.80 15.68
C VAL A 28 -10.53 -1.32 15.10
N ALA A 29 -11.62 -1.14 15.83
CA ALA A 29 -12.94 -1.62 15.41
C ALA A 29 -12.92 -3.11 15.03
N GLY A 30 -12.24 -3.92 15.83
CA GLY A 30 -12.23 -5.38 15.68
C GLY A 30 -11.27 -5.95 14.64
N LYS A 31 -10.58 -5.10 13.90
CA LYS A 31 -9.59 -5.53 12.90
C LYS A 31 -8.27 -4.80 13.09
N MET A 32 -7.19 -5.41 12.63
CA MET A 32 -5.89 -4.73 12.62
C MET A 32 -5.92 -3.54 11.67
N VAL A 33 -5.12 -2.53 11.97
CA VAL A 33 -4.99 -1.33 11.13
C VAL A 33 -4.69 -1.71 9.68
N VAL A 34 -3.76 -2.64 9.47
CA VAL A 34 -3.40 -3.08 8.11
C VAL A 34 -4.56 -3.79 7.41
N GLU A 35 -5.41 -4.50 8.15
CA GLU A 35 -6.57 -5.15 7.56
C GLU A 35 -7.55 -4.14 6.99
N HIS A 36 -7.78 -3.04 7.71
CA HIS A 36 -8.63 -1.94 7.22
C HIS A 36 -8.05 -1.32 5.96
N THR A 37 -6.74 -1.11 5.94
CA THR A 37 -6.05 -0.53 4.79
C THR A 37 -6.20 -1.42 3.55
N ILE A 38 -5.90 -2.70 3.69
CA ILE A 38 -5.95 -3.63 2.57
C ILE A 38 -7.40 -3.84 2.10
N ASP A 39 -8.36 -3.91 3.02
CA ASP A 39 -9.78 -4.03 2.66
C ASP A 39 -10.21 -2.90 1.74
N ALA A 40 -9.74 -1.69 1.97
CA ALA A 40 -10.10 -0.54 1.15
C ALA A 40 -9.62 -0.71 -0.30
N PHE A 41 -8.44 -1.28 -0.51
CA PHE A 41 -7.94 -1.56 -1.85
C PHE A 41 -8.57 -2.80 -2.47
N GLU A 42 -8.79 -3.84 -1.66
CA GLU A 42 -9.40 -5.09 -2.12
C GLU A 42 -10.82 -4.86 -2.64
N SER A 43 -11.56 -3.96 -2.01
CA SER A 43 -12.93 -3.64 -2.40
C SER A 43 -13.04 -2.66 -3.57
N ASN A 44 -11.94 -2.04 -3.99
CA ASN A 44 -11.98 -1.07 -5.08
C ASN A 44 -11.94 -1.80 -6.43
N PRO A 45 -12.95 -1.61 -7.31
CA PRO A 45 -13.01 -2.33 -8.58
C PRO A 45 -11.91 -1.92 -9.57
N HIS A 46 -11.28 -0.77 -9.37
CA HIS A 46 -10.23 -0.27 -10.26
C HIS A 46 -8.82 -0.71 -9.83
N ILE A 47 -8.70 -1.35 -8.69
CA ILE A 47 -7.42 -1.93 -8.25
C ILE A 47 -7.38 -3.37 -8.73
N ASP A 48 -6.36 -3.70 -9.50
CA ASP A 48 -6.21 -5.03 -10.11
C ASP A 48 -5.41 -5.99 -9.24
N GLU A 49 -4.43 -5.46 -8.52
CA GLU A 49 -3.54 -6.28 -7.71
C GLU A 49 -3.03 -5.48 -6.51
N ILE A 50 -2.70 -6.17 -5.44
CA ILE A 50 -2.12 -5.59 -4.23
C ILE A 50 -0.82 -6.30 -3.94
N ALA A 51 0.23 -5.55 -3.64
CA ALA A 51 1.48 -6.08 -3.13
C ALA A 51 1.76 -5.45 -1.76
N ILE A 52 2.17 -6.28 -0.81
CA ILE A 52 2.55 -5.81 0.52
C ILE A 52 4.07 -5.79 0.58
N VAL A 53 4.65 -4.69 1.02
CA VAL A 53 6.08 -4.60 1.27
C VAL A 53 6.29 -4.63 2.77
N SER A 54 6.86 -5.70 3.28
CA SER A 54 6.97 -5.96 4.71
C SER A 54 8.41 -6.10 5.15
N ASN A 55 8.68 -5.71 6.40
CA ASN A 55 9.88 -6.15 7.08
C ASN A 55 9.90 -7.68 7.01
N PRO A 56 11.04 -8.31 6.64
CA PRO A 56 11.13 -9.76 6.53
C PRO A 56 10.67 -10.53 7.79
N PHE A 57 10.82 -9.92 8.95
CA PHE A 57 10.42 -10.51 10.22
C PHE A 57 8.91 -10.78 10.29
N TYR A 58 8.09 -9.99 9.57
CA TYR A 58 6.62 -10.09 9.64
C TYR A 58 5.97 -10.71 8.41
N ILE A 59 6.75 -11.25 7.49
CA ILE A 59 6.18 -11.86 6.26
C ILE A 59 5.23 -13.01 6.60
N ALA A 60 5.60 -13.87 7.53
CA ALA A 60 4.74 -14.97 7.94
C ALA A 60 3.42 -14.50 8.55
N ASP A 61 3.46 -13.38 9.30
CA ASP A 61 2.25 -12.78 9.86
C ASP A 61 1.32 -12.31 8.74
N PHE A 62 1.86 -11.68 7.71
CA PHE A 62 1.06 -11.25 6.57
C PHE A 62 0.47 -12.41 5.78
N GLU A 63 1.22 -13.48 5.61
CA GLU A 63 0.69 -14.68 4.95
C GLU A 63 -0.54 -15.21 5.70
N SER A 64 -0.48 -15.26 7.02
CA SER A 64 -1.61 -15.70 7.85
C SER A 64 -2.79 -14.75 7.74
N ILE A 65 -2.54 -13.45 7.74
CA ILE A 65 -3.59 -12.43 7.62
C ILE A 65 -4.28 -12.50 6.27
N ILE A 66 -3.53 -12.74 5.21
CA ILE A 66 -4.08 -12.88 3.85
C ILE A 66 -5.03 -14.08 3.80
N ILE A 67 -4.62 -15.21 4.34
CA ILE A 67 -5.43 -16.43 4.36
C ILE A 67 -6.71 -16.19 5.18
N LYS A 68 -6.58 -15.58 6.35
CA LYS A 68 -7.71 -15.28 7.23
C LYS A 68 -8.76 -14.43 6.54
N ASN A 69 -8.35 -13.42 5.77
CA ASN A 69 -9.27 -12.50 5.11
C ASN A 69 -9.75 -12.97 3.74
N GLY A 70 -9.07 -13.94 3.16
CA GLY A 70 -9.44 -14.43 1.83
C GLY A 70 -9.26 -13.42 0.72
N TRP A 71 -8.34 -12.49 0.87
CA TRP A 71 -8.07 -11.47 -0.15
C TRP A 71 -7.58 -12.11 -1.44
N LYS A 72 -8.22 -11.76 -2.54
CA LYS A 72 -7.91 -12.33 -3.85
C LYS A 72 -6.91 -11.50 -4.65
N LYS A 73 -6.82 -10.20 -4.34
CA LYS A 73 -5.95 -9.29 -5.09
C LYS A 73 -4.53 -9.24 -4.56
N VAL A 74 -4.29 -9.68 -3.34
CA VAL A 74 -2.95 -9.70 -2.76
C VAL A 74 -2.15 -10.83 -3.39
N LYS A 75 -1.26 -10.48 -4.31
CA LYS A 75 -0.49 -11.44 -5.10
C LYS A 75 0.95 -11.59 -4.67
N LYS A 76 1.51 -10.57 -4.01
CA LYS A 76 2.92 -10.55 -3.65
C LYS A 76 3.12 -9.99 -2.26
N ILE A 77 4.08 -10.58 -1.54
CA ILE A 77 4.64 -10.01 -0.33
C ILE A 77 6.11 -9.81 -0.60
N LEU A 78 6.54 -8.56 -0.60
CA LEU A 78 7.91 -8.17 -0.93
C LEU A 78 8.67 -7.81 0.33
N LYS A 79 9.97 -8.01 0.30
CA LYS A 79 10.84 -7.64 1.42
C LYS A 79 11.15 -6.15 1.38
N GLY A 80 10.82 -5.44 2.45
CA GLY A 80 11.19 -4.05 2.63
C GLY A 80 12.57 -3.92 3.24
N GLY A 81 13.15 -2.72 3.13
CA GLY A 81 14.40 -2.38 3.77
C GLY A 81 14.18 -1.61 5.07
N GLN A 82 15.26 -1.07 5.62
CA GLN A 82 15.22 -0.32 6.87
C GLN A 82 14.50 1.01 6.73
N GLU A 83 14.56 1.62 5.56
CA GLU A 83 13.94 2.90 5.29
C GLU A 83 12.83 2.75 4.26
N ARG A 84 11.88 3.71 4.27
CA ARG A 84 10.78 3.76 3.30
C ARG A 84 11.29 3.73 1.86
N PHE A 85 12.38 4.42 1.59
CA PHE A 85 13.02 4.44 0.29
C PHE A 85 13.34 3.01 -0.21
N HIS A 86 13.89 2.17 0.67
CA HIS A 86 14.24 0.80 0.30
C HIS A 86 12.99 -0.03 0.00
N SER A 87 11.92 0.19 0.75
CA SER A 87 10.65 -0.51 0.54
C SER A 87 10.02 -0.11 -0.79
N SER A 88 10.03 1.18 -1.10
CA SER A 88 9.50 1.67 -2.38
C SER A 88 10.30 1.12 -3.56
N LEU A 89 11.63 1.09 -3.43
CA LEU A 89 12.50 0.56 -4.47
C LEU A 89 12.27 -0.93 -4.70
N SER A 90 12.02 -1.68 -3.63
CA SER A 90 11.69 -3.12 -3.74
C SER A 90 10.45 -3.33 -4.61
N ALA A 91 9.42 -2.52 -4.40
CA ALA A 91 8.21 -2.60 -5.20
C ALA A 91 8.46 -2.22 -6.66
N ILE A 92 9.20 -1.16 -6.89
CA ILE A 92 9.53 -0.71 -8.25
C ILE A 92 10.27 -1.81 -9.00
N LYS A 93 11.24 -2.44 -8.35
CA LYS A 93 12.00 -3.53 -8.97
C LYS A 93 11.14 -4.75 -9.26
N ALA A 94 10.20 -5.07 -8.39
CA ALA A 94 9.32 -6.22 -8.57
C ALA A 94 8.43 -6.11 -9.81
N TYR A 95 8.11 -4.90 -10.20
CA TYR A 95 7.25 -4.63 -11.37
C TYR A 95 8.04 -4.04 -12.55
N GLU A 96 9.35 -4.09 -12.49
CA GLU A 96 10.21 -3.61 -13.56
C GLU A 96 9.91 -4.38 -14.85
N GLY A 97 9.76 -3.66 -15.95
CA GLY A 97 9.41 -4.26 -17.23
C GLY A 97 7.92 -4.50 -17.44
N SER A 98 7.11 -4.28 -16.42
CA SER A 98 5.65 -4.40 -16.53
C SER A 98 5.04 -3.02 -16.80
N ASP A 99 4.01 -2.99 -17.64
CA ASP A 99 3.30 -1.74 -17.94
C ASP A 99 2.14 -1.58 -16.94
N VAL A 100 2.47 -1.07 -15.76
CA VAL A 100 1.52 -0.95 -14.65
C VAL A 100 1.60 0.43 -14.00
N ASN A 101 0.52 0.80 -13.32
CA ASN A 101 0.51 1.96 -12.43
C ASN A 101 0.75 1.44 -11.01
N LEU A 102 1.65 2.09 -10.28
CA LEU A 102 1.93 1.76 -8.89
C LEU A 102 1.37 2.85 -7.99
N ILE A 103 0.54 2.46 -7.04
CA ILE A 103 -0.08 3.37 -6.07
C ILE A 103 0.44 3.00 -4.69
N PHE A 104 1.28 3.86 -4.12
CA PHE A 104 1.91 3.60 -2.82
C PHE A 104 1.05 4.13 -1.69
N HIS A 105 0.90 3.34 -0.65
CA HIS A 105 0.11 3.72 0.53
C HIS A 105 0.68 3.09 1.79
N ASP A 106 0.69 3.84 2.89
CA ASP A 106 1.19 3.33 4.16
C ASP A 106 0.19 2.38 4.81
N ALA A 107 0.68 1.25 5.30
CA ALA A 107 -0.14 0.24 5.97
C ALA A 107 -0.84 0.77 7.22
N VAL A 108 -0.27 1.78 7.87
CA VAL A 108 -0.81 2.36 9.11
C VAL A 108 -1.82 3.47 8.88
N ARG A 109 -2.26 3.69 7.64
CA ARG A 109 -3.28 4.69 7.30
C ARG A 109 -4.54 3.99 6.83
N PRO A 110 -5.42 3.58 7.77
CA PRO A 110 -6.58 2.73 7.43
C PRO A 110 -7.75 3.49 6.80
N LEU A 111 -7.77 4.82 6.92
CA LEU A 111 -8.88 5.62 6.39
C LEU A 111 -8.59 6.03 4.95
N VAL A 112 -8.67 5.04 4.06
CA VAL A 112 -8.46 5.28 2.63
C VAL A 112 -9.77 5.74 2.02
N SER A 113 -9.78 6.98 1.49
CA SER A 113 -10.95 7.52 0.82
C SER A 113 -11.09 6.89 -0.57
N GLN A 114 -12.22 6.24 -0.83
CA GLN A 114 -12.49 5.65 -2.14
C GLN A 114 -12.58 6.74 -3.21
N ARG A 115 -13.12 7.89 -2.86
CA ARG A 115 -13.19 9.03 -3.77
C ARG A 115 -11.80 9.49 -4.19
N ILE A 116 -10.91 9.68 -3.23
CA ILE A 116 -9.53 10.13 -3.53
C ILE A 116 -8.80 9.06 -4.33
N LEU A 117 -8.96 7.80 -3.97
CA LEU A 117 -8.34 6.70 -4.69
C LEU A 117 -8.80 6.66 -6.14
N ASN A 118 -10.11 6.81 -6.38
CA ASN A 118 -10.65 6.84 -7.73
C ASN A 118 -10.15 8.06 -8.52
N ASP A 119 -10.02 9.21 -7.86
CA ASP A 119 -9.49 10.42 -8.48
C ASP A 119 -8.02 10.25 -8.87
N VAL A 120 -7.23 9.59 -8.03
CA VAL A 120 -5.82 9.29 -8.32
C VAL A 120 -5.72 8.34 -9.53
N ILE A 121 -6.53 7.29 -9.55
CA ILE A 121 -6.54 6.32 -10.65
C ILE A 121 -6.90 7.02 -11.96
N LYS A 122 -7.92 7.87 -11.93
CA LYS A 122 -8.34 8.63 -13.10
C LYS A 122 -7.24 9.57 -13.57
N ALA A 123 -6.57 10.24 -12.64
CA ALA A 123 -5.48 11.16 -12.97
C ALA A 123 -4.28 10.45 -13.57
N LEU A 124 -4.03 9.19 -13.19
CA LEU A 124 -2.93 8.39 -13.76
C LEU A 124 -3.15 8.07 -15.25
N GLU A 125 -4.36 8.20 -15.74
CA GLU A 125 -4.61 8.06 -17.19
C GLU A 125 -3.97 9.20 -17.98
N THR A 126 -3.84 10.38 -17.37
CA THR A 126 -3.33 11.57 -18.01
C THR A 126 -1.90 11.92 -17.57
N TYR A 127 -1.59 11.68 -16.31
CA TYR A 127 -0.30 12.05 -15.72
C TYR A 127 0.52 10.80 -15.41
N ALA A 128 1.84 10.89 -15.62
CA ALA A 128 2.75 9.79 -15.32
C ALA A 128 2.92 9.56 -13.82
N ALA A 129 2.71 10.59 -13.01
CA ALA A 129 2.84 10.51 -11.56
C ALA A 129 2.02 11.60 -10.89
N ILE A 130 1.56 11.31 -9.69
CA ILE A 130 0.73 12.22 -8.91
C ILE A 130 1.17 12.14 -7.46
N ASP A 131 1.24 13.30 -6.82
CA ASP A 131 1.54 13.39 -5.40
C ASP A 131 0.30 13.85 -4.64
N VAL A 132 -0.13 13.04 -3.69
CA VAL A 132 -1.25 13.39 -2.80
C VAL A 132 -0.67 13.62 -1.41
N LEU A 133 -0.46 14.88 -1.05
CA LEU A 133 0.20 15.24 0.19
C LEU A 133 -0.71 15.11 1.41
N SER A 134 -2.00 15.31 1.21
CA SER A 134 -2.98 15.16 2.29
C SER A 134 -4.35 14.88 1.71
N LEU A 135 -5.27 14.43 2.56
CA LEU A 135 -6.65 14.15 2.17
C LEU A 135 -7.39 15.42 1.76
N ILE A 136 -6.92 16.58 2.18
CA ILE A 136 -7.58 17.87 1.94
C ILE A 136 -6.93 18.59 0.77
N HIS A 137 -5.70 18.24 0.46
CA HIS A 137 -4.87 19.03 -0.42
C HIS A 137 -4.27 18.14 -1.49
N ILE A 138 -4.81 18.25 -2.69
CA ILE A 138 -4.19 17.62 -3.85
C ILE A 138 -3.30 18.70 -4.45
N SER A 139 -2.00 18.46 -4.42
CA SER A 139 -1.06 19.39 -5.02
C SER A 139 -1.23 19.41 -6.53
N GLU A 140 -0.70 20.44 -7.18
CA GLU A 140 -0.65 20.44 -8.62
C GLU A 140 -0.02 19.15 -9.13
N PRO A 141 -0.43 18.67 -10.32
CA PRO A 141 0.14 17.45 -10.87
C PRO A 141 1.66 17.54 -10.91
N THR A 142 2.28 16.88 -9.98
CA THR A 142 3.73 16.73 -9.98
C THR A 142 4.07 15.43 -10.66
N ARG A 143 5.24 15.33 -11.19
CA ARG A 143 5.66 14.11 -11.88
C ARG A 143 6.37 13.17 -10.93
N ARG A 144 5.81 13.01 -9.76
CA ARG A 144 6.37 12.14 -8.75
C ARG A 144 5.43 11.00 -8.47
N VAL A 145 5.99 9.80 -8.44
CA VAL A 145 5.29 8.62 -7.97
C VAL A 145 5.27 8.66 -6.45
N VAL A 146 4.14 8.49 -5.85
CA VAL A 146 4.00 8.52 -4.40
C VAL A 146 3.49 7.23 -3.85
#